data_f13b5077c5d6650901de80525b932eb4
#
_entry.id   f13b5077c5d6650901de80525b932eb4
#
_cell.length_a   1.000
_cell.length_b   1.000
_cell.length_c   1.000
_cell.angle_alpha   90.00
_cell.angle_beta   90.00
_cell.angle_gamma   90.00
#
_symmetry.space_group_name_H-M   'P 1'
#
loop_
_entity.id
_entity.type
_entity.pdbx_description
1 polymer ?
#
loop_
_entity_poly.entity_id
_entity_poly.type
_entity_poly.pdbx_seq_one_letter_code
_entity_poly.pdbx_strand_id
1 'polypeptide(L)'
;MGNLKCLNKQKANFNKDNKVNSELKKISLNKSFQTITTLFKKQNIISMIDLKNKSELRNNTLIKSKEFKKNIVQKLEQKLNKDPYLAPDSLSAYTLMNDIMIQSVSEIVSKYMFPLVSPTKGENISIVAVGGYGRAEMAPYSDIDLLFLTPYKQTAWGENVIETILYILWDLGLKVGHSVRNINESLRIAKNDITARTSLLENRLIFGDVELANQLNKRLWKEVFSKSAPEFIEKKLEERNLRHQKQGAERYLLEPNIKEGKGGLRDLQTLYWISKYVYKISNKKDLIKYKIFTKDDLEIFFKAEDFLWTIRCALHI
;
A
#
# COMPACT_ATOMS: atom_id res chain seq x y z
N MET A 1 -21.75 28.59 6.50
CA MET A 1 -20.62 28.37 7.43
C MET A 1 -20.46 26.93 7.91
N GLY A 2 -21.37 25.99 7.64
CA GLY A 2 -21.29 24.58 8.05
C GLY A 2 -20.34 23.70 7.20
N ASN A 3 -20.17 24.00 5.92
CA ASN A 3 -19.41 23.14 4.99
C ASN A 3 -17.88 23.25 5.11
N LEU A 4 -17.35 24.37 5.59
CA LEU A 4 -15.89 24.54 5.79
C LEU A 4 -15.36 23.78 7.01
N LYS A 5 -16.18 23.61 8.07
CA LYS A 5 -15.79 22.82 9.25
C LYS A 5 -15.74 21.30 8.96
N CYS A 6 -16.58 20.81 8.05
CA CYS A 6 -16.60 19.40 7.65
C CYS A 6 -15.40 19.07 6.74
N LEU A 7 -15.04 19.95 5.81
CA LEU A 7 -13.86 19.84 4.95
C LEU A 7 -12.53 19.90 5.74
N ASN A 8 -12.48 20.75 6.76
CA ASN A 8 -11.30 20.84 7.63
C ASN A 8 -11.18 19.64 8.58
N LYS A 9 -12.29 19.05 9.03
CA LYS A 9 -12.26 17.79 9.79
C LYS A 9 -11.86 16.59 8.91
N GLN A 10 -12.25 16.55 7.64
CA GLN A 10 -11.83 15.51 6.70
C GLN A 10 -10.37 15.66 6.27
N LYS A 11 -9.86 16.90 6.08
CA LYS A 11 -8.43 17.19 5.91
C LYS A 11 -7.60 16.82 7.15
N ALA A 12 -8.15 17.04 8.34
CA ALA A 12 -7.51 16.66 9.60
C ALA A 12 -7.48 15.13 9.81
N ASN A 13 -8.48 14.39 9.32
CA ASN A 13 -8.47 12.92 9.35
C ASN A 13 -7.55 12.34 8.27
N PHE A 14 -7.49 12.92 7.08
CA PHE A 14 -6.54 12.53 6.04
C PHE A 14 -5.08 12.80 6.47
N ASN A 15 -4.83 13.91 7.19
CA ASN A 15 -3.54 14.19 7.82
C ASN A 15 -3.27 13.32 9.07
N LYS A 16 -4.28 12.68 9.67
CA LYS A 16 -4.11 11.70 10.76
C LYS A 16 -3.74 10.31 10.25
N ASP A 17 -4.11 9.93 9.02
CA ASP A 17 -3.60 8.73 8.36
C ASP A 17 -2.13 8.91 7.90
N ASN A 18 -1.62 10.14 7.83
CA ASN A 18 -0.18 10.46 7.92
C ASN A 18 0.46 10.15 9.29
N LYS A 19 -0.19 9.34 10.12
CA LYS A 19 0.38 8.78 11.35
C LYS A 19 1.54 7.80 11.11
N VAL A 20 1.71 7.32 9.90
CA VAL A 20 2.96 6.70 9.46
C VAL A 20 4.15 7.64 9.75
N ASN A 21 3.98 8.96 9.61
CA ASN A 21 4.98 9.94 10.02
C ASN A 21 5.14 10.10 11.54
N SER A 22 4.16 9.75 12.37
CA SER A 22 4.25 9.90 13.83
C SER A 22 4.76 8.64 14.53
N GLU A 23 4.53 7.46 13.98
CA GLU A 23 5.09 6.21 14.50
C GLU A 23 6.53 6.00 14.02
N LEU A 24 6.87 6.43 12.81
CA LEU A 24 8.26 6.54 12.36
C LEU A 24 9.12 7.48 13.22
N LYS A 25 8.52 8.39 13.99
CA LYS A 25 9.24 9.19 14.99
C LYS A 25 9.80 8.37 16.16
N LYS A 26 9.32 7.15 16.37
CA LYS A 26 9.82 6.26 17.44
C LYS A 26 10.96 5.34 16.98
N ILE A 27 11.14 5.13 15.69
CA ILE A 27 12.20 4.28 15.16
C ILE A 27 13.47 5.14 15.05
N SER A 28 14.61 4.65 15.57
CA SER A 28 15.92 5.33 15.43
C SER A 28 16.40 5.48 13.97
N LEU A 29 15.62 4.99 13.01
CA LEU A 29 15.68 5.28 11.58
C LEU A 29 15.35 6.74 11.24
N ASN A 30 14.75 7.51 12.17
CA ASN A 30 14.16 8.82 11.90
C ASN A 30 15.14 9.86 11.37
N LYS A 31 16.34 9.97 11.93
CA LYS A 31 17.32 10.95 11.43
C LYS A 31 17.86 10.56 10.06
N SER A 32 18.18 9.28 9.86
CA SER A 32 18.65 8.78 8.57
C SER A 32 17.52 8.79 7.52
N PHE A 33 16.27 8.50 7.91
CA PHE A 33 15.12 8.50 7.00
C PHE A 33 14.66 9.91 6.63
N GLN A 34 14.66 10.87 7.56
CA GLN A 34 14.40 12.28 7.24
C GLN A 34 15.49 12.86 6.34
N THR A 35 16.75 12.51 6.58
CA THR A 35 17.87 12.91 5.72
C THR A 35 17.73 12.27 4.33
N ILE A 36 17.33 11.00 4.23
CA ILE A 36 17.14 10.29 2.97
C ILE A 36 15.89 10.80 2.23
N THR A 37 14.79 11.07 2.92
CA THR A 37 13.59 11.68 2.34
C THR A 37 13.89 13.11 1.84
N THR A 38 14.73 13.86 2.53
CA THR A 38 15.15 15.20 2.14
C THR A 38 16.14 15.16 0.97
N LEU A 39 17.03 14.16 0.93
CA LEU A 39 17.96 13.94 -0.17
C LEU A 39 17.24 13.49 -1.45
N PHE A 40 16.16 12.68 -1.34
CA PHE A 40 15.34 12.28 -2.48
C PHE A 40 14.33 13.36 -2.88
N LYS A 41 13.87 14.14 -1.91
CA LYS A 41 12.77 15.11 -2.05
C LYS A 41 13.15 16.40 -2.67
N LYS A 42 14.09 16.67 -3.40
CA LYS A 42 14.12 17.96 -4.13
C LYS A 42 15.45 18.52 -4.61
N GLN A 43 16.56 18.22 -3.99
CA GLN A 43 17.72 19.04 -4.31
C GLN A 43 18.77 18.37 -5.21
N ASN A 44 18.85 17.03 -5.24
CA ASN A 44 19.99 16.40 -5.92
C ASN A 44 19.68 15.67 -7.24
N ILE A 45 18.41 15.36 -7.54
CA ILE A 45 18.08 14.74 -8.84
C ILE A 45 17.74 15.82 -9.87
N ILE A 46 17.02 16.85 -9.45
CA ILE A 46 16.46 17.87 -10.37
C ILE A 46 17.49 18.96 -10.68
N SER A 47 18.38 19.32 -9.76
CA SER A 47 19.35 20.42 -9.95
C SER A 47 20.56 20.05 -10.81
N MET A 48 20.76 18.77 -11.14
CA MET A 48 21.92 18.27 -11.89
C MET A 48 21.59 17.77 -13.29
N ILE A 49 20.36 17.98 -13.80
CA ILE A 49 19.90 17.32 -15.01
C ILE A 49 19.56 18.34 -16.09
N ASP A 50 20.14 18.18 -17.26
CA ASP A 50 19.65 18.81 -18.48
C ASP A 50 18.26 18.23 -18.79
N LEU A 51 17.23 19.03 -18.50
CA LEU A 51 15.81 18.66 -18.67
C LEU A 51 15.42 18.36 -20.11
N LYS A 52 16.32 18.54 -21.08
CA LYS A 52 16.07 18.30 -22.49
C LYS A 52 16.25 16.85 -22.93
N ASN A 53 16.97 16.03 -22.15
CA ASN A 53 17.25 14.64 -22.52
C ASN A 53 16.47 13.65 -21.63
N LYS A 54 15.33 13.16 -22.13
CA LYS A 54 14.49 12.17 -21.42
C LYS A 54 15.23 10.88 -21.07
N SER A 55 16.12 10.41 -21.94
CA SER A 55 16.90 9.18 -21.72
C SER A 55 17.87 9.32 -20.55
N GLU A 56 18.55 10.46 -20.48
CA GLU A 56 19.46 10.78 -19.39
C GLU A 56 18.72 10.93 -18.07
N LEU A 57 17.58 11.63 -18.09
CA LEU A 57 16.71 11.78 -16.92
C LEU A 57 16.25 10.42 -16.38
N ARG A 58 15.84 9.50 -17.29
CA ARG A 58 15.47 8.12 -16.94
C ARG A 58 16.62 7.36 -16.30
N ASN A 59 17.81 7.40 -16.92
CA ASN A 59 18.99 6.69 -16.41
C ASN A 59 19.42 7.21 -15.03
N ASN A 60 19.45 8.52 -14.84
CA ASN A 60 19.77 9.13 -13.54
C ASN A 60 18.75 8.75 -12.47
N THR A 61 17.46 8.73 -12.82
CA THR A 61 16.37 8.29 -11.92
C THR A 61 16.59 6.83 -11.50
N LEU A 62 16.93 5.94 -12.43
CA LEU A 62 17.22 4.54 -12.16
C LEU A 62 18.43 4.36 -11.25
N ILE A 63 19.55 5.02 -11.54
CA ILE A 63 20.78 4.92 -10.74
C ILE A 63 20.52 5.35 -9.30
N LYS A 64 19.92 6.52 -9.11
CA LYS A 64 19.62 7.08 -7.78
C LYS A 64 18.60 6.23 -7.01
N SER A 65 17.58 5.72 -7.67
CA SER A 65 16.57 4.86 -7.03
C SER A 65 17.16 3.50 -6.65
N LYS A 66 18.06 2.91 -7.47
CA LYS A 66 18.78 1.67 -7.14
C LYS A 66 19.67 1.86 -5.92
N GLU A 67 20.44 2.95 -5.88
CA GLU A 67 21.30 3.29 -4.74
C GLU A 67 20.49 3.46 -3.46
N PHE A 68 19.39 4.22 -3.52
CA PHE A 68 18.46 4.40 -2.40
C PHE A 68 17.90 3.08 -1.89
N LYS A 69 17.33 2.24 -2.78
CA LYS A 69 16.80 0.91 -2.44
C LYS A 69 17.87 0.05 -1.76
N LYS A 70 19.06 -0.07 -2.37
CA LYS A 70 20.16 -0.86 -1.84
C LYS A 70 20.53 -0.43 -0.42
N ASN A 71 20.71 0.87 -0.20
CA ASN A 71 21.10 1.42 1.10
C ASN A 71 20.07 1.14 2.20
N ILE A 72 18.77 1.21 1.88
CA ILE A 72 17.71 0.95 2.85
C ILE A 72 17.58 -0.54 3.12
N VAL A 73 17.53 -1.38 2.08
CA VAL A 73 17.41 -2.84 2.21
C VAL A 73 18.55 -3.38 3.04
N GLN A 74 19.80 -3.03 2.74
CA GLN A 74 20.97 -3.48 3.53
C GLN A 74 20.87 -3.11 5.01
N LYS A 75 20.41 -1.90 5.34
CA LYS A 75 20.23 -1.47 6.74
C LYS A 75 19.12 -2.23 7.44
N LEU A 76 18.02 -2.53 6.74
CA LEU A 76 16.91 -3.29 7.31
C LEU A 76 17.29 -4.75 7.53
N GLU A 77 17.95 -5.37 6.57
CA GLU A 77 18.46 -6.74 6.68
C GLU A 77 19.47 -6.88 7.83
N GLN A 78 20.43 -5.95 7.93
CA GLN A 78 21.39 -5.94 9.05
C GLN A 78 20.71 -5.83 10.42
N LYS A 79 19.60 -5.06 10.51
CA LYS A 79 18.82 -4.95 11.76
C LYS A 79 18.05 -6.23 12.06
N LEU A 80 17.37 -6.79 11.07
CA LEU A 80 16.61 -8.02 11.22
C LEU A 80 17.49 -9.22 11.55
N ASN A 81 18.70 -9.28 10.97
CA ASN A 81 19.69 -10.32 11.32
C ASN A 81 20.20 -10.20 12.77
N LYS A 82 20.25 -8.98 13.33
CA LYS A 82 20.63 -8.76 14.72
C LYS A 82 19.48 -9.02 15.68
N ASP A 83 18.28 -8.61 15.32
CA ASP A 83 17.08 -8.75 16.13
C ASP A 83 15.85 -8.99 15.22
N PRO A 84 15.46 -10.27 15.03
CA PRO A 84 14.30 -10.62 14.21
C PRO A 84 12.97 -10.04 14.73
N TYR A 85 12.87 -9.73 16.03
CA TYR A 85 11.68 -9.14 16.63
C TYR A 85 11.41 -7.70 16.17
N LEU A 86 12.34 -7.07 15.46
CA LEU A 86 12.12 -5.79 14.78
C LEU A 86 11.35 -5.94 13.44
N ALA A 87 10.88 -7.14 13.09
CA ALA A 87 10.13 -7.37 11.85
C ALA A 87 8.89 -6.49 11.71
N PRO A 88 8.01 -6.31 12.72
CA PRO A 88 6.84 -5.43 12.60
C PRO A 88 7.20 -3.98 12.23
N ASP A 89 8.26 -3.44 12.84
CA ASP A 89 8.77 -2.09 12.51
C ASP A 89 9.36 -2.04 11.09
N SER A 90 10.00 -3.13 10.66
CA SER A 90 10.60 -3.23 9.33
C SER A 90 9.56 -3.24 8.21
N LEU A 91 8.34 -3.79 8.44
CA LEU A 91 7.24 -3.75 7.46
C LEU A 91 6.88 -2.32 7.06
N SER A 92 6.76 -1.44 8.05
CA SER A 92 6.48 -0.02 7.82
C SER A 92 7.63 0.67 7.07
N ALA A 93 8.87 0.31 7.39
CA ALA A 93 10.06 0.87 6.73
C ALA A 93 10.17 0.42 5.26
N TYR A 94 9.91 -0.87 4.96
CA TYR A 94 9.84 -1.37 3.58
C TYR A 94 8.72 -0.70 2.79
N THR A 95 7.55 -0.53 3.41
CA THR A 95 6.43 0.17 2.79
C THR A 95 6.81 1.61 2.45
N LEU A 96 7.37 2.35 3.41
CA LEU A 96 7.76 3.75 3.20
C LEU A 96 8.85 3.90 2.13
N MET A 97 9.81 2.99 2.09
CA MET A 97 10.83 2.95 1.02
C MET A 97 10.18 2.88 -0.36
N ASN A 98 9.22 1.96 -0.52
CA ASN A 98 8.50 1.82 -1.79
C ASN A 98 7.63 3.03 -2.10
N ASP A 99 6.94 3.59 -1.10
CA ASP A 99 6.14 4.82 -1.26
C ASP A 99 7.01 5.98 -1.78
N ILE A 100 8.17 6.20 -1.19
CA ILE A 100 9.10 7.26 -1.60
C ILE A 100 9.60 7.02 -3.03
N MET A 101 9.96 5.80 -3.39
CA MET A 101 10.41 5.47 -4.75
C MET A 101 9.29 5.72 -5.77
N ILE A 102 8.09 5.22 -5.53
CA ILE A 102 6.96 5.39 -6.43
C ILE A 102 6.57 6.85 -6.56
N GLN A 103 6.50 7.60 -5.45
CA GLN A 103 6.22 9.04 -5.48
C GLN A 103 7.27 9.81 -6.30
N SER A 104 8.55 9.53 -6.06
CA SER A 104 9.66 10.24 -6.75
C SER A 104 9.69 9.92 -8.24
N VAL A 105 9.57 8.64 -8.61
CA VAL A 105 9.50 8.21 -10.02
C VAL A 105 8.29 8.84 -10.70
N SER A 106 7.13 8.81 -10.05
CA SER A 106 5.88 9.35 -10.63
C SER A 106 5.96 10.86 -10.82
N GLU A 107 6.56 11.59 -9.88
CA GLU A 107 6.77 13.03 -9.99
C GLU A 107 7.72 13.36 -11.13
N ILE A 108 8.84 12.64 -11.26
CA ILE A 108 9.82 12.86 -12.32
C ILE A 108 9.19 12.57 -13.69
N VAL A 109 8.51 11.44 -13.82
CA VAL A 109 7.89 11.06 -15.09
C VAL A 109 6.81 12.06 -15.49
N SER A 110 5.87 12.37 -14.61
CA SER A 110 4.73 13.22 -14.96
C SER A 110 5.08 14.68 -15.18
N LYS A 111 6.04 15.24 -14.40
CA LYS A 111 6.36 16.67 -14.46
C LYS A 111 7.52 17.02 -15.37
N TYR A 112 8.49 16.10 -15.53
CA TYR A 112 9.74 16.40 -16.23
C TYR A 112 9.92 15.60 -17.51
N MET A 113 9.47 14.33 -17.56
CA MET A 113 9.54 13.55 -18.81
C MET A 113 8.36 13.82 -19.73
N PHE A 114 7.17 14.02 -19.17
CA PHE A 114 5.93 14.29 -19.91
C PHE A 114 5.21 15.55 -19.40
N PRO A 115 5.86 16.73 -19.45
CA PRO A 115 5.25 17.97 -18.97
C PRO A 115 4.01 18.31 -19.80
N LEU A 116 2.95 18.74 -19.10
CA LEU A 116 1.73 19.25 -19.74
C LEU A 116 1.76 20.77 -19.75
N VAL A 117 1.53 21.36 -20.92
CA VAL A 117 1.45 22.82 -21.08
C VAL A 117 0.11 23.34 -20.55
N SER A 118 -0.97 22.61 -20.82
CA SER A 118 -2.34 22.97 -20.40
C SER A 118 -3.06 21.72 -19.91
N PRO A 119 -2.85 21.32 -18.62
CA PRO A 119 -3.47 20.13 -18.07
C PRO A 119 -4.99 20.30 -17.99
N THR A 120 -5.71 19.27 -18.38
CA THR A 120 -7.16 19.17 -18.18
C THR A 120 -7.49 18.15 -17.08
N LYS A 121 -8.77 18.04 -16.73
CA LYS A 121 -9.18 16.99 -15.78
C LYS A 121 -8.96 15.58 -16.32
N GLY A 122 -8.81 15.42 -17.64
CA GLY A 122 -8.57 14.13 -18.29
C GLY A 122 -7.20 13.53 -17.98
N GLU A 123 -6.22 14.37 -17.69
CA GLU A 123 -4.85 13.96 -17.33
C GLU A 123 -4.64 13.77 -15.82
N ASN A 124 -5.69 13.94 -15.01
CA ASN A 124 -5.58 13.65 -13.57
C ASN A 124 -5.42 12.14 -13.36
N ILE A 125 -4.34 11.73 -12.70
CA ILE A 125 -4.07 10.34 -12.36
C ILE A 125 -3.85 10.25 -10.85
N SER A 126 -4.37 9.17 -10.24
CA SER A 126 -4.02 8.81 -8.87
C SER A 126 -3.38 7.42 -8.86
N ILE A 127 -2.24 7.29 -8.22
CA ILE A 127 -1.58 6.01 -7.97
C ILE A 127 -1.95 5.57 -6.58
N VAL A 128 -2.66 4.45 -6.52
CA VAL A 128 -3.26 3.92 -5.29
C VAL A 128 -2.65 2.55 -5.01
N ALA A 129 -2.05 2.39 -3.84
CA ALA A 129 -1.65 1.09 -3.32
C ALA A 129 -2.91 0.31 -2.92
N VAL A 130 -2.94 -0.98 -3.25
CA VAL A 130 -4.06 -1.87 -2.93
C VAL A 130 -3.57 -3.17 -2.30
N GLY A 131 -4.45 -3.97 -1.73
CA GLY A 131 -4.10 -5.25 -1.11
C GLY A 131 -3.09 -5.11 0.03
N GLY A 132 -2.08 -5.98 0.07
CA GLY A 132 -1.04 -5.98 1.11
C GLY A 132 -0.24 -4.67 1.16
N TYR A 133 0.07 -4.12 0.02
CA TYR A 133 0.75 -2.83 -0.07
C TYR A 133 -0.14 -1.68 0.40
N GLY A 134 -1.45 -1.75 0.13
CA GLY A 134 -2.42 -0.77 0.62
C GLY A 134 -2.51 -0.72 2.14
N ARG A 135 -2.40 -1.87 2.83
CA ARG A 135 -2.35 -1.95 4.31
C ARG A 135 -1.09 -1.38 4.94
N ALA A 136 -0.08 -1.08 4.15
CA ALA A 136 1.26 -0.70 4.62
C ALA A 136 1.96 -1.82 5.43
N GLU A 137 1.72 -3.08 5.06
CA GLU A 137 2.32 -4.27 5.68
C GLU A 137 3.11 -5.06 4.63
N MET A 138 4.33 -4.61 4.34
CA MET A 138 5.19 -5.25 3.33
C MET A 138 6.35 -5.99 3.97
N ALA A 139 6.35 -7.32 3.85
CA ALA A 139 7.57 -8.10 4.10
C ALA A 139 8.65 -7.78 3.04
N PRO A 140 9.93 -8.05 3.33
CA PRO A 140 10.97 -7.98 2.31
C PRO A 140 10.58 -8.72 1.04
N TYR A 141 10.87 -8.15 -0.12
CA TYR A 141 10.62 -8.73 -1.45
C TYR A 141 9.15 -9.05 -1.78
N SER A 142 8.20 -8.51 -1.01
CA SER A 142 6.77 -8.64 -1.33
C SER A 142 6.41 -7.89 -2.61
N ASP A 143 5.36 -8.38 -3.30
CA ASP A 143 4.82 -7.75 -4.48
C ASP A 143 4.18 -6.40 -4.14
N ILE A 144 4.27 -5.46 -5.07
CA ILE A 144 3.68 -4.13 -5.01
C ILE A 144 2.44 -4.12 -5.89
N ASP A 145 1.26 -3.96 -5.30
CA ASP A 145 0.01 -3.89 -6.05
C ASP A 145 -0.45 -2.44 -6.21
N LEU A 146 -0.54 -1.97 -7.46
CA LEU A 146 -0.92 -0.61 -7.82
C LEU A 146 -2.21 -0.54 -8.64
N LEU A 147 -3.08 0.37 -8.28
CA LEU A 147 -4.17 0.83 -9.10
C LEU A 147 -3.83 2.23 -9.63
N PHE A 148 -3.68 2.37 -10.93
CA PHE A 148 -3.65 3.66 -11.61
C PHE A 148 -5.10 4.07 -11.90
N LEU A 149 -5.58 5.03 -11.11
CA LEU A 149 -6.95 5.52 -11.20
C LEU A 149 -7.00 6.72 -12.12
N THR A 150 -7.84 6.64 -13.14
CA THR A 150 -8.08 7.72 -14.11
C THR A 150 -9.50 8.27 -13.95
N PRO A 151 -9.76 9.55 -14.26
CA PRO A 151 -11.10 10.12 -14.13
C PRO A 151 -12.07 9.57 -15.18
N TYR A 152 -11.57 9.30 -16.36
CA TYR A 152 -12.32 8.82 -17.53
C TYR A 152 -11.57 7.70 -18.25
N LYS A 153 -11.83 7.52 -19.56
CA LYS A 153 -11.00 6.68 -20.40
C LYS A 153 -9.56 7.23 -20.42
N GLN A 154 -8.60 6.33 -20.44
CA GLN A 154 -7.19 6.66 -20.44
C GLN A 154 -6.83 7.53 -21.66
N THR A 155 -6.06 8.59 -21.42
CA THR A 155 -5.52 9.46 -22.46
C THR A 155 -4.17 8.95 -22.94
N ALA A 156 -3.74 9.32 -24.15
CA ALA A 156 -2.41 8.96 -24.66
C ALA A 156 -1.27 9.47 -23.74
N TRP A 157 -1.44 10.63 -23.12
CA TRP A 157 -0.50 11.12 -22.12
C TRP A 157 -0.47 10.18 -20.89
N GLY A 158 -1.63 9.81 -20.39
CA GLY A 158 -1.76 8.90 -19.25
C GLY A 158 -1.13 7.53 -19.50
N GLU A 159 -1.31 6.98 -20.72
CA GLU A 159 -0.67 5.74 -21.15
C GLU A 159 0.84 5.84 -21.08
N ASN A 160 1.42 6.85 -21.73
CA ASN A 160 2.87 7.06 -21.74
C ASN A 160 3.46 7.24 -20.32
N VAL A 161 2.77 7.99 -19.46
CA VAL A 161 3.20 8.21 -18.06
C VAL A 161 3.17 6.91 -17.28
N ILE A 162 2.06 6.17 -17.34
CA ILE A 162 1.89 4.92 -16.59
C ILE A 162 2.90 3.87 -17.06
N GLU A 163 3.05 3.66 -18.36
CA GLU A 163 4.01 2.72 -18.91
C GLU A 163 5.44 3.07 -18.51
N THR A 164 5.81 4.34 -18.61
CA THR A 164 7.16 4.78 -18.22
C THR A 164 7.43 4.56 -16.73
N ILE A 165 6.45 4.84 -15.86
CA ILE A 165 6.56 4.55 -14.43
C ILE A 165 6.76 3.05 -14.21
N LEU A 166 5.94 2.19 -14.84
CA LEU A 166 6.04 0.74 -14.69
C LEU A 166 7.39 0.20 -15.18
N TYR A 167 7.87 0.63 -16.32
CA TYR A 167 9.19 0.21 -16.82
C TYR A 167 10.30 0.60 -15.85
N ILE A 168 10.27 1.82 -15.28
CA ILE A 168 11.27 2.23 -14.29
C ILE A 168 11.18 1.35 -13.03
N LEU A 169 9.98 1.05 -12.53
CA LEU A 169 9.79 0.20 -11.35
C LEU A 169 10.27 -1.24 -11.60
N TRP A 170 10.02 -1.80 -12.78
CA TRP A 170 10.53 -3.13 -13.17
C TRP A 170 12.05 -3.15 -13.31
N ASP A 171 12.65 -2.11 -13.90
CA ASP A 171 14.11 -1.96 -14.01
C ASP A 171 14.79 -1.80 -12.63
N LEU A 172 14.04 -1.35 -11.62
CA LEU A 172 14.48 -1.36 -10.21
C LEU A 172 14.39 -2.74 -9.57
N GLY A 173 13.93 -3.76 -10.31
CA GLY A 173 13.74 -5.12 -9.81
C GLY A 173 12.60 -5.21 -8.80
N LEU A 174 11.56 -4.39 -8.96
CA LEU A 174 10.34 -4.47 -8.15
C LEU A 174 9.33 -5.37 -8.86
N LYS A 175 8.71 -6.25 -8.12
CA LYS A 175 7.58 -7.06 -8.60
C LYS A 175 6.30 -6.24 -8.46
N VAL A 176 5.83 -5.67 -9.57
CA VAL A 176 4.68 -4.77 -9.59
C VAL A 176 3.51 -5.43 -10.31
N GLY A 177 2.48 -5.75 -9.55
CA GLY A 177 1.14 -6.00 -10.06
C GLY A 177 0.42 -4.66 -10.27
N HIS A 178 -0.25 -4.50 -11.41
CA HIS A 178 -0.91 -3.24 -11.68
C HIS A 178 -2.26 -3.41 -12.40
N SER A 179 -3.07 -2.38 -12.27
CA SER A 179 -4.29 -2.22 -13.06
C SER A 179 -4.53 -0.74 -13.34
N VAL A 180 -5.08 -0.44 -14.52
CA VAL A 180 -5.51 0.92 -14.89
C VAL A 180 -7.02 0.91 -15.01
N ARG A 181 -7.71 1.74 -14.24
CA ARG A 181 -9.18 1.75 -14.19
C ARG A 181 -9.69 3.15 -13.86
N ASN A 182 -10.88 3.45 -14.35
CA ASN A 182 -11.66 4.56 -13.81
C ASN A 182 -12.49 4.11 -12.59
N ILE A 183 -13.19 5.05 -11.95
CA ILE A 183 -14.01 4.76 -10.77
C ILE A 183 -15.12 3.75 -11.09
N ASN A 184 -15.82 3.90 -12.22
CA ASN A 184 -16.94 3.02 -12.58
C ASN A 184 -16.48 1.57 -12.81
N GLU A 185 -15.36 1.39 -13.48
CA GLU A 185 -14.73 0.08 -13.68
C GLU A 185 -14.32 -0.55 -12.36
N SER A 186 -13.68 0.23 -11.46
CA SER A 186 -13.29 -0.23 -10.13
C SER A 186 -14.50 -0.70 -9.31
N LEU A 187 -15.62 0.03 -9.37
CA LEU A 187 -16.87 -0.35 -8.71
C LEU A 187 -17.49 -1.61 -9.31
N ARG A 188 -17.50 -1.73 -10.65
CA ARG A 188 -18.01 -2.91 -11.36
C ARG A 188 -17.24 -4.16 -10.95
N ILE A 189 -15.92 -4.09 -10.94
CA ILE A 189 -15.08 -5.22 -10.57
C ILE A 189 -15.24 -5.55 -9.07
N ALA A 190 -15.28 -4.56 -8.19
CA ALA A 190 -15.52 -4.77 -6.77
C ALA A 190 -16.88 -5.44 -6.46
N LYS A 191 -17.91 -5.23 -7.29
CA LYS A 191 -19.20 -5.91 -7.14
C LYS A 191 -19.15 -7.39 -7.53
N ASN A 192 -18.33 -7.74 -8.51
CA ASN A 192 -18.34 -9.07 -9.14
C ASN A 192 -17.21 -9.99 -8.62
N ASP A 193 -16.13 -9.43 -8.08
CA ASP A 193 -14.94 -10.17 -7.65
C ASP A 193 -14.62 -9.85 -6.18
N ILE A 194 -14.69 -10.86 -5.34
CA ILE A 194 -14.42 -10.74 -3.90
C ILE A 194 -12.96 -10.44 -3.59
N THR A 195 -12.03 -10.93 -4.43
CA THR A 195 -10.60 -10.68 -4.27
C THR A 195 -10.28 -9.23 -4.59
N ALA A 196 -10.80 -8.72 -5.69
CA ALA A 196 -10.67 -7.30 -6.06
C ALA A 196 -11.39 -6.39 -5.06
N ARG A 197 -12.55 -6.80 -4.55
CA ARG A 197 -13.30 -6.10 -3.49
C ARG A 197 -12.46 -5.99 -2.23
N THR A 198 -11.82 -7.07 -1.80
CA THR A 198 -10.92 -7.09 -0.64
C THR A 198 -9.68 -6.23 -0.86
N SER A 199 -9.09 -6.30 -2.04
CA SER A 199 -7.94 -5.48 -2.41
C SER A 199 -8.27 -3.98 -2.38
N LEU A 200 -9.44 -3.59 -2.90
CA LEU A 200 -9.92 -2.21 -2.87
C LEU A 200 -10.38 -1.74 -1.47
N LEU A 201 -10.74 -2.65 -0.56
CA LEU A 201 -11.00 -2.31 0.85
C LEU A 201 -9.72 -1.78 1.54
N GLU A 202 -8.58 -2.21 1.07
CA GLU A 202 -7.24 -1.90 1.60
C GLU A 202 -6.53 -0.81 0.79
N ASN A 203 -7.28 0.05 0.08
CA ASN A 203 -6.66 1.07 -0.78
C ASN A 203 -6.05 2.23 0.02
N ARG A 204 -4.95 2.79 -0.51
CA ARG A 204 -4.22 3.93 0.04
C ARG A 204 -3.58 4.75 -1.08
N LEU A 205 -3.86 6.06 -1.13
CA LEU A 205 -3.26 6.95 -2.11
C LEU A 205 -1.74 7.08 -1.88
N ILE A 206 -0.96 6.90 -2.95
CA ILE A 206 0.49 7.10 -2.97
C ILE A 206 0.86 8.44 -3.62
N PHE A 207 0.30 8.71 -4.81
CA PHE A 207 0.65 9.90 -5.58
C PHE A 207 -0.54 10.34 -6.44
N GLY A 208 -0.62 11.62 -6.78
CA GLY A 208 -1.53 12.18 -7.76
C GLY A 208 -2.76 12.87 -7.17
N ASP A 209 -3.90 12.77 -7.85
CA ASP A 209 -5.13 13.51 -7.52
C ASP A 209 -5.83 12.95 -6.28
N VAL A 210 -5.82 13.72 -5.21
CA VAL A 210 -6.42 13.38 -3.91
C VAL A 210 -7.95 13.31 -4.03
N GLU A 211 -8.56 14.20 -4.82
CA GLU A 211 -10.01 14.24 -4.94
C GLU A 211 -10.54 13.02 -5.69
N LEU A 212 -9.84 12.60 -6.74
CA LEU A 212 -10.18 11.40 -7.50
C LEU A 212 -10.12 10.14 -6.61
N ALA A 213 -9.08 10.01 -5.77
CA ALA A 213 -8.96 8.91 -4.81
C ALA A 213 -10.06 8.95 -3.73
N ASN A 214 -10.41 10.15 -3.24
CA ASN A 214 -11.49 10.34 -2.28
C ASN A 214 -12.85 9.97 -2.88
N GLN A 215 -13.10 10.32 -4.14
CA GLN A 215 -14.32 9.94 -4.87
C GLN A 215 -14.44 8.42 -5.01
N LEU A 216 -13.34 7.73 -5.34
CA LEU A 216 -13.31 6.26 -5.38
C LEU A 216 -13.73 5.70 -4.02
N ASN A 217 -13.09 6.13 -2.93
CA ASN A 217 -13.39 5.65 -1.58
C ASN A 217 -14.85 5.91 -1.17
N LYS A 218 -15.33 7.11 -1.40
CA LYS A 218 -16.72 7.49 -1.09
C LYS A 218 -17.72 6.60 -1.82
N ARG A 219 -17.46 6.35 -3.12
CA ARG A 219 -18.35 5.53 -3.94
C ARG A 219 -18.27 4.05 -3.61
N LEU A 220 -17.07 3.50 -3.33
CA LEU A 220 -16.90 2.13 -2.86
C LEU A 220 -17.72 1.88 -1.58
N TRP A 221 -17.64 2.77 -0.62
CA TRP A 221 -18.43 2.66 0.61
C TRP A 221 -19.95 2.78 0.35
N LYS A 222 -20.38 3.73 -0.47
CA LYS A 222 -21.80 3.97 -0.73
C LYS A 222 -22.44 2.87 -1.59
N GLU A 223 -21.74 2.39 -2.60
CA GLU A 223 -22.33 1.58 -3.68
C GLU A 223 -21.98 0.09 -3.59
N VAL A 224 -20.92 -0.27 -2.83
CA VAL A 224 -20.46 -1.65 -2.71
C VAL A 224 -20.48 -2.10 -1.26
N PHE A 225 -19.60 -1.55 -0.42
CA PHE A 225 -19.31 -2.12 0.90
C PHE A 225 -20.53 -2.08 1.84
N SER A 226 -21.26 -0.96 1.92
CA SER A 226 -22.42 -0.84 2.82
C SER A 226 -23.62 -1.71 2.41
N LYS A 227 -23.62 -2.29 1.21
CA LYS A 227 -24.75 -3.04 0.68
C LYS A 227 -24.55 -4.55 0.64
N SER A 228 -23.33 -5.02 0.88
CA SER A 228 -22.95 -6.42 0.64
C SER A 228 -22.18 -7.04 1.81
N ALA A 229 -22.39 -6.56 3.04
CA ALA A 229 -21.69 -7.08 4.21
C ALA A 229 -21.98 -8.57 4.49
N PRO A 230 -23.24 -9.07 4.46
CA PRO A 230 -23.51 -10.49 4.65
C PRO A 230 -22.82 -11.36 3.61
N GLU A 231 -22.94 -11.03 2.32
CA GLU A 231 -22.28 -11.72 1.23
C GLU A 231 -20.75 -11.74 1.38
N PHE A 232 -20.18 -10.61 1.79
CA PHE A 232 -18.73 -10.51 1.99
C PHE A 232 -18.25 -11.43 3.11
N ILE A 233 -18.98 -11.48 4.23
CA ILE A 233 -18.67 -12.36 5.35
C ILE A 233 -18.71 -13.84 4.90
N GLU A 234 -19.81 -14.24 4.27
CA GLU A 234 -20.00 -15.61 3.78
C GLU A 234 -18.87 -16.04 2.86
N LYS A 235 -18.59 -15.25 1.82
CA LYS A 235 -17.51 -15.56 0.87
C LYS A 235 -16.12 -15.58 1.51
N LYS A 236 -15.86 -14.72 2.50
CA LYS A 236 -14.58 -14.74 3.23
C LYS A 236 -14.43 -15.96 4.13
N LEU A 237 -15.51 -16.43 4.71
CA LEU A 237 -15.51 -17.68 5.49
C LEU A 237 -15.38 -18.90 4.58
N GLU A 238 -16.03 -18.94 3.42
CA GLU A 238 -15.85 -19.97 2.40
C GLU A 238 -14.40 -20.03 1.93
N GLU A 239 -13.82 -18.89 1.53
CA GLU A 239 -12.43 -18.78 1.10
C GLU A 239 -11.47 -19.31 2.18
N ARG A 240 -11.70 -18.96 3.44
CA ARG A 240 -10.94 -19.49 4.58
C ARG A 240 -11.08 -21.00 4.70
N ASN A 241 -12.32 -21.53 4.63
CA ASN A 241 -12.58 -22.94 4.80
C ASN A 241 -11.95 -23.77 3.65
N LEU A 242 -12.07 -23.32 2.41
CA LEU A 242 -11.41 -23.93 1.25
C LEU A 242 -9.89 -23.94 1.38
N ARG A 243 -9.32 -22.83 1.87
CA ARG A 243 -7.87 -22.72 2.15
C ARG A 243 -7.45 -23.73 3.23
N HIS A 244 -8.22 -23.81 4.33
CA HIS A 244 -7.95 -24.77 5.41
C HIS A 244 -8.10 -26.22 4.96
N GLN A 245 -9.04 -26.54 4.06
CA GLN A 245 -9.18 -27.87 3.49
C GLN A 245 -7.99 -28.26 2.61
N LYS A 246 -7.56 -27.34 1.72
CA LYS A 246 -6.38 -27.56 0.87
C LYS A 246 -5.12 -27.80 1.69
N GLN A 247 -4.99 -27.14 2.82
CA GLN A 247 -3.84 -27.24 3.72
C GLN A 247 -4.07 -28.19 4.91
N GLY A 248 -5.25 -28.78 5.04
CA GLY A 248 -5.59 -29.71 6.13
C GLY A 248 -4.81 -31.02 6.12
N ALA A 249 -4.29 -31.44 4.96
CA ALA A 249 -3.31 -32.52 4.82
C ALA A 249 -1.89 -32.10 5.28
N GLU A 250 -1.66 -30.80 5.48
CA GLU A 250 -0.34 -30.19 5.76
C GLU A 250 0.08 -30.29 7.23
N ARG A 251 -0.71 -30.90 8.13
CA ARG A 251 -0.29 -31.17 9.52
C ARG A 251 1.00 -32.00 9.60
N TYR A 252 1.35 -32.66 8.54
CA TYR A 252 2.54 -33.52 8.40
C TYR A 252 3.59 -32.93 7.46
N LEU A 253 3.40 -31.69 6.96
CA LEU A 253 4.43 -31.02 6.16
C LEU A 253 5.55 -30.52 7.07
N LEU A 254 6.77 -30.75 6.61
CA LEU A 254 7.99 -30.30 7.29
C LEU A 254 8.11 -28.77 7.32
N GLU A 255 7.43 -28.07 6.40
CA GLU A 255 7.47 -26.62 6.25
C GLU A 255 6.07 -26.00 6.35
N PRO A 256 5.67 -25.43 7.50
CA PRO A 256 4.37 -24.81 7.65
C PRO A 256 4.27 -23.50 6.85
N ASN A 257 3.15 -23.29 6.15
CA ASN A 257 2.88 -22.04 5.44
C ASN A 257 2.41 -20.94 6.40
N ILE A 258 3.33 -20.04 6.77
CA ILE A 258 3.09 -18.96 7.74
C ILE A 258 2.00 -17.99 7.28
N LYS A 259 1.82 -17.81 5.97
CA LYS A 259 0.82 -16.89 5.40
C LYS A 259 -0.55 -17.54 5.27
N GLU A 260 -0.61 -18.68 4.58
CA GLU A 260 -1.89 -19.28 4.16
C GLU A 260 -2.31 -20.47 5.03
N GLY A 261 -1.43 -21.00 5.88
CA GLY A 261 -1.70 -22.11 6.80
C GLY A 261 -2.78 -21.75 7.82
N LYS A 262 -3.38 -22.80 8.42
CA LYS A 262 -4.38 -22.64 9.48
C LYS A 262 -3.73 -21.94 10.70
N GLY A 263 -4.31 -20.84 11.15
CA GLY A 263 -3.75 -19.96 12.17
C GLY A 263 -2.65 -19.02 11.68
N GLY A 264 -2.40 -18.97 10.37
CA GLY A 264 -1.41 -18.07 9.75
C GLY A 264 -1.93 -16.63 9.58
N LEU A 265 -1.08 -15.78 8.99
CA LEU A 265 -1.37 -14.36 8.80
C LEU A 265 -2.69 -14.09 8.06
N ARG A 266 -3.07 -14.95 7.11
CA ARG A 266 -4.30 -14.80 6.34
C ARG A 266 -5.56 -14.93 7.20
N ASP A 267 -5.52 -15.72 8.25
CA ASP A 267 -6.65 -15.85 9.17
C ASP A 267 -6.85 -14.58 10.00
N LEU A 268 -5.76 -13.99 10.49
CA LEU A 268 -5.78 -12.70 11.19
C LEU A 268 -6.27 -11.58 10.24
N GLN A 269 -5.78 -11.56 9.01
CA GLN A 269 -6.20 -10.63 7.98
C GLN A 269 -7.68 -10.78 7.64
N THR A 270 -8.18 -12.02 7.53
CA THR A 270 -9.60 -12.29 7.25
C THR A 270 -10.51 -11.71 8.33
N LEU A 271 -10.16 -11.90 9.60
CA LEU A 271 -10.88 -11.31 10.73
C LEU A 271 -10.87 -9.77 10.65
N TYR A 272 -9.72 -9.18 10.37
CA TYR A 272 -9.59 -7.74 10.24
C TYR A 272 -10.40 -7.19 9.06
N TRP A 273 -10.39 -7.85 7.89
CA TRP A 273 -11.18 -7.45 6.72
C TRP A 273 -12.67 -7.48 6.99
N ILE A 274 -13.17 -8.55 7.62
CA ILE A 274 -14.59 -8.65 8.00
C ILE A 274 -14.95 -7.50 8.95
N SER A 275 -14.13 -7.27 9.96
CA SER A 275 -14.34 -6.19 10.92
C SER A 275 -14.30 -4.80 10.26
N LYS A 276 -13.33 -4.56 9.37
CA LYS A 276 -13.21 -3.31 8.61
C LYS A 276 -14.43 -3.10 7.71
N TYR A 277 -14.89 -4.16 7.06
CA TYR A 277 -16.02 -4.11 6.14
C TYR A 277 -17.34 -3.77 6.86
N VAL A 278 -17.58 -4.43 7.97
CA VAL A 278 -18.85 -4.31 8.72
C VAL A 278 -18.90 -3.01 9.53
N TYR A 279 -17.83 -2.71 10.26
CA TYR A 279 -17.79 -1.62 11.23
C TYR A 279 -17.05 -0.37 10.74
N LYS A 280 -16.53 -0.37 9.51
CA LYS A 280 -15.76 0.73 8.92
C LYS A 280 -14.57 1.16 9.79
N ILE A 281 -13.94 0.19 10.46
CA ILE A 281 -12.80 0.49 11.30
C ILE A 281 -11.61 0.93 10.46
N SER A 282 -10.86 1.91 10.95
CA SER A 282 -9.63 2.38 10.32
C SER A 282 -8.36 1.88 11.02
N ASN A 283 -8.50 1.41 12.28
CA ASN A 283 -7.41 0.93 13.11
C ASN A 283 -7.82 -0.35 13.84
N LYS A 284 -6.91 -1.32 13.98
CA LYS A 284 -7.15 -2.56 14.72
C LYS A 284 -7.57 -2.30 16.19
N LYS A 285 -7.16 -1.20 16.80
CA LYS A 285 -7.60 -0.78 18.14
C LYS A 285 -9.09 -0.47 18.25
N ASP A 286 -9.74 -0.14 17.12
CA ASP A 286 -11.19 0.10 17.08
C ASP A 286 -12.00 -1.18 17.36
N LEU A 287 -11.39 -2.38 17.26
CA LEU A 287 -12.03 -3.65 17.60
C LEU A 287 -12.55 -3.68 19.07
N ILE A 288 -11.86 -3.02 19.99
CA ILE A 288 -12.33 -2.86 21.36
C ILE A 288 -13.57 -1.95 21.42
N LYS A 289 -13.54 -0.83 20.70
CA LYS A 289 -14.64 0.15 20.66
C LYS A 289 -15.98 -0.49 20.22
N TYR A 290 -15.89 -1.40 19.25
CA TYR A 290 -17.05 -2.13 18.74
C TYR A 290 -17.34 -3.44 19.50
N LYS A 291 -16.66 -3.67 20.65
CA LYS A 291 -16.82 -4.88 21.48
C LYS A 291 -16.62 -6.20 20.73
N ILE A 292 -15.80 -6.17 19.69
CA ILE A 292 -15.40 -7.36 18.92
C ILE A 292 -14.33 -8.11 19.72
N PHE A 293 -13.40 -7.37 20.34
CA PHE A 293 -12.35 -7.86 21.20
C PHE A 293 -12.39 -7.19 22.56
N THR A 294 -12.00 -7.95 23.58
CA THR A 294 -11.52 -7.40 24.86
C THR A 294 -10.13 -6.79 24.68
N LYS A 295 -9.60 -6.14 25.72
CA LYS A 295 -8.21 -5.65 25.69
C LYS A 295 -7.23 -6.81 25.60
N ASP A 296 -7.49 -7.88 26.33
CA ASP A 296 -6.64 -9.09 26.40
C ASP A 296 -6.64 -9.80 25.03
N ASP A 297 -7.80 -9.95 24.39
CA ASP A 297 -7.91 -10.53 23.05
C ASP A 297 -7.08 -9.72 22.04
N LEU A 298 -7.14 -8.39 22.11
CA LEU A 298 -6.37 -7.53 21.20
C LEU A 298 -4.85 -7.65 21.43
N GLU A 299 -4.43 -7.79 22.69
CA GLU A 299 -3.03 -8.01 23.03
C GLU A 299 -2.53 -9.36 22.48
N ILE A 300 -3.32 -10.42 22.67
CA ILE A 300 -3.02 -11.76 22.12
C ILE A 300 -2.96 -11.69 20.59
N PHE A 301 -3.91 -10.99 19.96
CA PHE A 301 -3.94 -10.80 18.51
C PHE A 301 -2.66 -10.13 17.99
N PHE A 302 -2.21 -9.04 18.62
CA PHE A 302 -0.98 -8.36 18.21
C PHE A 302 0.27 -9.23 18.44
N LYS A 303 0.37 -9.93 19.56
CA LYS A 303 1.49 -10.85 19.83
C LYS A 303 1.57 -11.96 18.77
N ALA A 304 0.43 -12.54 18.39
CA ALA A 304 0.36 -13.56 17.35
C ALA A 304 0.74 -12.99 15.98
N GLU A 305 0.25 -11.80 15.64
CA GLU A 305 0.56 -11.12 14.38
C GLU A 305 2.06 -10.80 14.28
N ASP A 306 2.64 -10.20 15.33
CA ASP A 306 4.06 -9.86 15.40
C ASP A 306 4.96 -11.09 15.28
N PHE A 307 4.58 -12.19 15.95
CA PHE A 307 5.29 -13.47 15.85
C PHE A 307 5.28 -14.02 14.42
N LEU A 308 4.13 -14.06 13.78
CA LEU A 308 4.00 -14.56 12.41
C LEU A 308 4.75 -13.67 11.41
N TRP A 309 4.74 -12.34 11.59
CA TRP A 309 5.52 -11.43 10.77
C TRP A 309 7.03 -11.61 10.99
N THR A 310 7.46 -11.84 12.23
CA THR A 310 8.87 -12.12 12.56
C THR A 310 9.38 -13.34 11.80
N ILE A 311 8.64 -14.46 11.87
CA ILE A 311 9.02 -15.67 11.12
C ILE A 311 9.00 -15.41 9.62
N ARG A 312 7.95 -14.76 9.11
CA ARG A 312 7.84 -14.50 7.67
C ARG A 312 8.96 -13.62 7.14
N CYS A 313 9.34 -12.57 7.87
CA CYS A 313 10.47 -11.73 7.47
C CYS A 313 11.79 -12.50 7.50
N ALA A 314 12.01 -13.35 8.52
CA ALA A 314 13.20 -14.19 8.59
C ALA A 314 13.31 -15.20 7.43
N LEU A 315 12.17 -15.72 6.94
CA LEU A 315 12.15 -16.63 5.78
C LEU A 315 12.37 -15.91 4.43
N HIS A 316 12.25 -14.58 4.39
CA HIS A 316 12.42 -13.78 3.18
C HIS A 316 13.84 -13.20 3.04
N ILE A 317 14.64 -13.22 4.10
CA ILE A 317 16.04 -12.75 4.15
C ILE A 317 17.00 -13.91 4.03
#